data_6304696cfd95184d5ca18c899bfa3146
#
_entry.id   6304696cfd95184d5ca18c899bfa3146
#
_cell.length_a   1.000
_cell.length_b   1.000
_cell.length_c   1.000
_cell.angle_alpha   90.00
_cell.angle_beta   90.00
_cell.angle_gamma   90.00
#
_symmetry.space_group_name_H-M   'P 1'
#
loop_
_entity.id
_entity.type
_entity.pdbx_description
1 polymer ?
#
loop_
_entity_poly.entity_id
_entity_poly.type
_entity_poly.pdbx_seq_one_letter_code
_entity_poly.pdbx_strand_id
1 'polypeptide(L)' 'MKKNITQQDSILRYIQQHKAGITSKDAFERFGCTRLAAVVNALNKKGYNIQRVRETVKGRYGNVSITRYKAV' A
#
# COMPACT_ATOMS: atom_id res chain seq x y z
N MET A 1 -15.54 -17.96 -16.09
CA MET A 1 -14.78 -16.86 -16.62
C MET A 1 -14.00 -16.13 -15.57
N LYS A 2 -12.79 -15.82 -15.89
CA LYS A 2 -11.94 -15.15 -14.95
C LYS A 2 -12.23 -13.69 -14.85
N LYS A 3 -12.40 -13.22 -13.65
CA LYS A 3 -12.52 -11.83 -13.39
C LYS A 3 -11.14 -11.22 -13.31
N ASN A 4 -10.88 -10.21 -14.12
CA ASN A 4 -9.60 -9.52 -14.05
C ASN A 4 -9.61 -8.55 -12.89
N ILE A 5 -8.84 -8.90 -11.88
CA ILE A 5 -8.65 -8.02 -10.74
C ILE A 5 -7.37 -7.27 -10.96
N THR A 6 -7.44 -5.95 -11.01
CA THR A 6 -6.26 -5.15 -11.21
C THR A 6 -5.43 -5.12 -9.92
N GLN A 7 -4.15 -4.81 -10.07
CA GLN A 7 -3.26 -4.64 -8.94
C GLN A 7 -3.82 -3.58 -7.97
N GLN A 8 -4.38 -2.53 -8.54
CA GLN A 8 -4.98 -1.45 -7.78
C GLN A 8 -6.12 -1.94 -6.90
N ASP A 9 -7.01 -2.77 -7.44
CA ASP A 9 -8.12 -3.31 -6.68
C ASP A 9 -7.65 -4.23 -5.57
N SER A 10 -6.66 -5.05 -5.85
CA SER A 10 -6.11 -5.96 -4.86
C SER A 10 -5.50 -5.20 -3.69
N ILE A 11 -4.77 -4.15 -3.98
CA ILE A 11 -4.14 -3.32 -2.96
C ILE A 11 -5.19 -2.60 -2.14
N LEU A 12 -6.23 -2.09 -2.78
CA LEU A 12 -7.30 -1.42 -2.07
C LEU A 12 -7.98 -2.37 -1.08
N ARG A 13 -8.28 -3.59 -1.52
CA ARG A 13 -8.87 -4.59 -0.64
C ARG A 13 -7.98 -4.89 0.54
N TYR A 14 -6.71 -5.03 0.28
CA TYR A 14 -5.75 -5.32 1.34
C TYR A 14 -5.76 -4.20 2.38
N ILE A 15 -5.71 -2.96 1.93
CA ILE A 15 -5.71 -1.81 2.84
C ILE A 15 -7.00 -1.76 3.66
N GLN A 16 -8.13 -2.04 3.04
CA GLN A 16 -9.42 -2.01 3.72
C GLN A 16 -9.55 -3.11 4.75
N GLN A 17 -8.94 -4.26 4.50
CA GLN A 17 -9.02 -5.40 5.41
C GLN A 17 -8.00 -5.35 6.54
N HIS A 18 -6.94 -4.62 6.35
CA HIS A 18 -5.85 -4.55 7.34
C HIS A 18 -5.73 -3.14 7.89
N LYS A 19 -6.04 -2.99 9.17
CA LYS A 19 -5.96 -1.69 9.82
C LYS A 19 -4.57 -1.10 9.81
N ALA A 20 -3.58 -1.95 9.82
CA ALA A 20 -2.19 -1.51 9.76
C ALA A 20 -1.81 -0.94 8.38
N GLY A 21 -2.61 -1.22 7.36
CA GLY A 21 -2.33 -0.71 6.03
C GLY A 21 -1.29 -1.52 5.28
N ILE A 22 -0.70 -0.91 4.28
CA ILE A 22 0.26 -1.60 3.44
C ILE A 22 1.52 -0.74 3.26
N THR A 23 2.68 -1.40 3.27
CA THR A 23 3.94 -0.73 2.97
C THR A 23 4.37 -1.06 1.56
N SER A 24 5.37 -0.31 1.05
CA SER A 24 5.92 -0.60 -0.27
C SER A 24 6.47 -2.02 -0.35
N LYS A 25 7.10 -2.47 0.74
CA LYS A 25 7.64 -3.83 0.79
C LYS A 25 6.52 -4.85 0.69
N ASP A 26 5.44 -4.66 1.44
CA ASP A 26 4.30 -5.56 1.39
C ASP A 26 3.69 -5.61 -0.01
N ALA A 27 3.55 -4.46 -0.64
CA ALA A 27 2.99 -4.40 -1.98
C ALA A 27 3.87 -5.15 -2.97
N PHE A 28 5.17 -5.00 -2.86
CA PHE A 28 6.10 -5.70 -3.74
C PHE A 28 6.04 -7.22 -3.51
N GLU A 29 6.10 -7.64 -2.27
CA GLU A 29 6.13 -9.06 -1.96
C GLU A 29 4.82 -9.78 -2.24
N ARG A 30 3.70 -9.10 -1.99
CA ARG A 30 2.38 -9.74 -2.14
C ARG A 30 1.80 -9.58 -3.53
N PHE A 31 2.05 -8.45 -4.16
CA PHE A 31 1.40 -8.14 -5.43
C PHE A 31 2.39 -7.84 -6.55
N GLY A 32 3.66 -7.85 -6.26
CA GLY A 32 4.67 -7.48 -7.25
C GLY A 32 4.60 -6.02 -7.67
N CYS A 33 4.01 -5.18 -6.84
CA CYS A 33 3.82 -3.78 -7.17
C CYS A 33 5.02 -2.95 -6.74
N THR A 34 5.66 -2.29 -7.70
CA THR A 34 6.80 -1.42 -7.41
C THR A 34 6.40 0.05 -7.37
N ARG A 35 5.15 0.37 -7.73
CA ARG A 35 4.66 1.75 -7.78
C ARG A 35 3.47 1.97 -6.88
N LEU A 36 3.64 1.63 -5.63
CA LEU A 36 2.54 1.74 -4.68
C LEU A 36 2.03 3.18 -4.56
N ALA A 37 2.91 4.16 -4.59
CA ALA A 37 2.49 5.56 -4.49
C ALA A 37 1.57 5.96 -5.64
N ALA A 38 1.86 5.48 -6.85
CA ALA A 38 1.00 5.78 -8.00
C ALA A 38 -0.37 5.12 -7.84
N VAL A 39 -0.40 3.90 -7.32
CA VAL A 39 -1.65 3.19 -7.07
C VAL A 39 -2.48 3.93 -6.04
N VAL A 40 -1.85 4.37 -4.95
CA VAL A 40 -2.53 5.11 -3.89
C VAL A 40 -3.07 6.44 -4.44
N ASN A 41 -2.29 7.14 -5.25
CA ASN A 41 -2.77 8.38 -5.86
C ASN A 41 -4.00 8.13 -6.73
N ALA A 42 -3.99 7.06 -7.52
CA ALA A 42 -5.13 6.72 -8.36
C ALA A 42 -6.36 6.42 -7.52
N LEU A 43 -6.18 5.71 -6.42
CA LEU A 43 -7.29 5.39 -5.52
C LEU A 43 -7.85 6.65 -4.85
N ASN A 44 -6.99 7.56 -4.44
CA ASN A 44 -7.44 8.81 -3.84
C ASN A 44 -8.22 9.66 -4.84
N LYS A 45 -7.83 9.63 -6.10
CA LYS A 45 -8.56 10.34 -7.14
C LYS A 45 -9.95 9.77 -7.36
N LYS A 46 -10.14 8.50 -7.07
CA LYS A 46 -11.45 7.85 -7.17
C LYS A 46 -12.36 8.12 -5.99
N GLY A 47 -11.84 8.79 -4.97
CA GLY A 47 -12.63 9.13 -3.80
C GLY A 47 -12.32 8.34 -2.54
N TYR A 48 -11.35 7.45 -2.60
CA TYR A 48 -10.93 6.72 -1.40
C TYR A 48 -9.99 7.57 -0.58
N ASN A 49 -10.12 7.50 0.72
CA ASN A 49 -9.23 8.22 1.63
C ASN A 49 -8.12 7.30 2.10
N ILE A 50 -6.97 7.40 1.46
CA ILE A 50 -5.81 6.63 1.86
C ILE A 50 -4.75 7.59 2.34
N GLN A 51 -4.37 7.44 3.58
CA GLN A 51 -3.37 8.31 4.20
C GLN A 51 -2.00 7.69 4.17
N ARG A 52 -1.02 8.53 4.02
CA ARG A 52 0.38 8.11 4.05
C ARG A 52 0.95 8.43 5.42
N VAL A 53 1.48 7.41 6.06
CA VAL A 53 2.09 7.53 7.38
C VAL A 53 3.55 7.15 7.27
N ARG A 54 4.43 8.00 7.77
CA ARG A 54 5.85 7.70 7.82
C ARG A 54 6.18 7.05 9.13
N GLU A 55 6.93 5.96 9.03
CA GLU A 55 7.38 5.23 10.21
C GLU A 55 8.88 5.00 10.11
N THR A 56 9.53 4.98 11.26
CA THR A 56 10.94 4.64 11.35
C THR A 56 11.04 3.28 12.02
N VAL A 57 11.70 2.34 11.37
CA VAL A 57 11.91 1.02 11.93
C VAL A 57 13.40 0.76 12.05
N LYS A 58 13.76 -0.10 13.00
CA LYS A 58 15.14 -0.49 13.15
C LYS A 58 15.50 -1.50 12.09
N GLY A 59 16.45 -1.14 11.26
CA GLY A 59 16.98 -2.04 10.27
C GLY A 59 18.30 -2.65 10.73
N ARG A 60 18.82 -3.52 9.89
CA ARG A 60 20.07 -4.21 10.18
C ARG A 60 21.25 -3.23 10.26
N TYR A 61 21.21 -2.18 9.48
CA TYR A 61 22.28 -1.20 9.37
C TYR A 61 21.89 0.16 9.91
N GLY A 62 20.89 0.22 10.77
CA GLY A 62 20.41 1.46 11.35
C GLY A 62 18.94 1.67 11.11
N ASN A 63 18.47 2.88 11.39
CA ASN A 63 17.06 3.21 11.23
C ASN A 63 16.71 3.40 9.77
N VAL A 64 15.58 2.81 9.38
CA VAL A 64 15.07 2.92 8.02
C VAL A 64 13.70 3.56 8.07
N SER A 65 13.50 4.56 7.23
CA SER A 65 12.17 5.17 7.10
C SER A 65 11.34 4.39 6.10
N ILE A 66 10.13 4.04 6.50
CA ILE A 66 9.19 3.38 5.60
C ILE A 66 7.92 4.21 5.53
N THR A 67 7.22 4.04 4.42
CA THR A 67 5.93 4.70 4.23
C THR A 67 4.85 3.64 4.26
N ARG A 68 3.85 3.87 5.10
CA ARG A 68 2.72 2.97 5.24
C ARG A 68 1.46 3.70 4.77
N TYR A 69 0.66 3.03 3.99
CA TYR A 69 -0.60 3.59 3.48
C TYR A 69 -1.75 2.92 4.18
N LYS A 70 -2.62 3.72 4.78
CA LYS A 70 -3.78 3.23 5.51
C LYS A 70 -5.05 3.84 4.96
N ALA A 71 -6.10 3.05 4.90
CA ALA A 71 -7.43 3.57 4.57
C ALA A 71 -8.02 4.22 5.81
N VAL A 72 -8.63 5.38 5.62
CA VAL A 72 -9.23 6.14 6.70
C VAL A 72 -10.74 5.98 6.68
#